data_6494615416f1d84efb385fd9f3992b74
#
_entry.id   6494615416f1d84efb385fd9f3992b74
#
_cell.length_a   1.000
_cell.length_b   1.000
_cell.length_c   1.000
_cell.angle_alpha   90.00
_cell.angle_beta   90.00
_cell.angle_gamma   90.00
#
_symmetry.space_group_name_H-M   'P 1'
#
loop_
_entity.id
_entity.type
_entity.pdbx_description
1 polymer ?
#
loop_
_entity_poly.entity_id
_entity_poly.type
_entity_poly.pdbx_seq_one_letter_code
_entity_poly.pdbx_strand_id
1 'polypeptide(L)'
;MQSVARAHGLRVFLIILLSTGAVSAQTPTFAEHDPRYRIQPSDVIEVHYRYTPEFDQTVTVQPDGFVALQIVGDLKLQGLTLDQVRAAILAKASLRLKDPEITLVLKDFEKPYFVVGGEVANPGRFEMRGQVTAVQAIAMAGGFKAASAKHSQVVLFRRVGPDLAKTEILNLKSAMSAKNTEPLADLRPGDMLIVPQNAVSKIERFVKWANIGTYIPF
;
A
#
# COMPACT_ATOMS: atom_id res chain seq x y z
N MET A 1 24.06 -86.50 42.42
CA MET A 1 24.05 -86.47 40.95
C MET A 1 23.47 -85.10 40.49
N GLN A 2 24.30 -84.33 40.20
CA GLN A 2 24.58 -83.29 39.18
C GLN A 2 23.33 -82.79 38.36
N SER A 3 23.06 -81.56 38.44
CA SER A 3 22.52 -80.76 37.30
C SER A 3 22.88 -79.28 37.44
N VAL A 4 23.55 -78.79 36.46
CA VAL A 4 24.17 -77.48 36.30
C VAL A 4 23.16 -76.46 35.92
N ALA A 5 23.00 -75.40 36.69
CA ALA A 5 22.15 -74.18 36.29
C ALA A 5 23.01 -73.20 35.48
N ARG A 6 22.62 -72.95 34.25
CA ARG A 6 23.16 -71.91 33.35
C ARG A 6 22.47 -70.60 33.61
N ALA A 7 23.19 -69.60 34.05
CA ALA A 7 22.76 -68.22 34.15
C ALA A 7 22.83 -67.56 32.76
N HIS A 8 21.70 -67.02 32.30
CA HIS A 8 21.67 -66.14 31.12
C HIS A 8 21.57 -64.69 31.61
N GLY A 9 22.68 -63.97 31.44
CA GLY A 9 22.69 -62.50 31.68
C GLY A 9 21.96 -61.72 30.61
N LEU A 10 20.93 -61.08 31.05
CA LEU A 10 20.15 -60.16 30.23
C LEU A 10 20.90 -58.80 30.13
N ARG A 11 21.54 -58.53 28.99
CA ARG A 11 22.15 -57.23 28.69
C ARG A 11 21.07 -56.32 28.21
N VAL A 12 20.65 -55.39 29.07
CA VAL A 12 19.77 -54.27 28.70
C VAL A 12 20.60 -53.24 27.93
N PHE A 13 20.37 -53.14 26.62
CA PHE A 13 20.93 -52.08 25.77
C PHE A 13 20.08 -50.86 25.95
N LEU A 14 20.59 -49.86 26.68
CA LEU A 14 19.98 -48.56 26.81
C LEU A 14 20.27 -47.76 25.53
N ILE A 15 19.30 -47.70 24.62
CA ILE A 15 19.37 -46.84 23.42
C ILE A 15 18.98 -45.42 23.84
N ILE A 16 19.97 -44.55 23.99
CA ILE A 16 19.74 -43.11 24.15
C ILE A 16 19.44 -42.53 22.77
N LEU A 17 18.17 -42.23 22.54
CA LEU A 17 17.70 -41.51 21.32
C LEU A 17 18.08 -40.04 21.50
N LEU A 18 19.19 -39.59 20.91
CA LEU A 18 19.49 -38.16 20.75
C LEU A 18 18.51 -37.57 19.72
N SER A 19 17.44 -36.92 20.21
CA SER A 19 16.59 -36.07 19.38
C SER A 19 17.36 -34.79 19.07
N THR A 20 17.99 -34.71 17.91
CA THR A 20 18.50 -33.46 17.35
C THR A 20 17.30 -32.61 16.92
N GLY A 21 16.86 -31.73 17.81
CA GLY A 21 15.89 -30.70 17.47
C GLY A 21 16.51 -29.78 16.41
N ALA A 22 16.02 -29.87 15.18
CA ALA A 22 16.35 -28.89 14.14
C ALA A 22 15.75 -27.53 14.57
N VAL A 23 16.60 -26.64 15.05
CA VAL A 23 16.24 -25.23 15.25
C VAL A 23 16.04 -24.64 13.83
N SER A 24 14.80 -24.53 13.40
CA SER A 24 14.47 -23.77 12.20
C SER A 24 14.83 -22.31 12.48
N ALA A 25 15.95 -21.86 11.96
CA ALA A 25 16.29 -20.45 11.89
C ALA A 25 15.24 -19.77 11.01
N GLN A 26 14.25 -19.11 11.63
CA GLN A 26 13.36 -18.20 10.94
C GLN A 26 14.21 -17.01 10.52
N THR A 27 14.58 -16.97 9.22
CA THR A 27 15.09 -15.75 8.61
C THR A 27 14.03 -14.67 8.81
N PRO A 28 14.39 -13.50 9.39
CA PRO A 28 13.46 -12.41 9.49
C PRO A 28 13.03 -12.04 8.07
N THR A 29 11.78 -12.34 7.71
CA THR A 29 11.15 -11.81 6.52
C THR A 29 11.02 -10.32 6.77
N PHE A 30 11.92 -9.52 6.19
CA PHE A 30 11.73 -8.07 6.17
C PHE A 30 10.37 -7.83 5.56
N ALA A 31 9.51 -7.11 6.30
CA ALA A 31 8.17 -6.79 5.87
C ALA A 31 8.21 -6.31 4.41
N GLU A 32 7.41 -6.97 3.58
CA GLU A 32 7.26 -6.62 2.17
C GLU A 32 6.99 -5.11 2.12
N HIS A 33 7.94 -4.37 1.54
CA HIS A 33 7.85 -2.92 1.49
C HIS A 33 6.57 -2.55 0.76
N ASP A 34 5.81 -1.62 1.32
CA ASP A 34 4.70 -0.94 0.66
C ASP A 34 5.05 -0.71 -0.82
N PRO A 35 4.13 -0.93 -1.76
CA PRO A 35 4.45 -0.85 -3.18
C PRO A 35 5.13 0.48 -3.47
N ARG A 36 6.39 0.42 -3.95
CA ARG A 36 7.20 1.60 -4.24
C ARG A 36 6.43 2.54 -5.15
N TYR A 37 6.52 3.83 -4.87
CA TYR A 37 5.91 4.87 -5.69
C TYR A 37 6.25 4.68 -7.17
N ARG A 38 5.26 4.87 -8.02
CA ARG A 38 5.39 4.84 -9.48
C ARG A 38 5.17 6.23 -10.02
N ILE A 39 6.09 6.67 -10.86
CA ILE A 39 6.07 8.00 -11.48
C ILE A 39 4.75 8.25 -12.21
N GLN A 40 4.18 9.43 -11.99
CA GLN A 40 2.96 9.92 -12.59
C GLN A 40 3.24 11.17 -13.45
N PRO A 41 2.36 11.52 -14.39
CA PRO A 41 2.39 12.84 -15.02
C PRO A 41 2.35 13.96 -13.98
N SER A 42 3.05 15.06 -14.24
CA SER A 42 3.27 16.21 -13.36
C SER A 42 4.26 16.01 -12.21
N ASP A 43 4.80 14.80 -12.01
CA ASP A 43 5.89 14.61 -11.06
C ASP A 43 7.14 15.38 -11.50
N VAL A 44 7.88 15.92 -10.52
CA VAL A 44 9.11 16.64 -10.75
C VAL A 44 10.29 15.82 -10.23
N ILE A 45 11.20 15.50 -11.13
CA ILE A 45 12.39 14.67 -10.85
C ILE A 45 13.64 15.50 -11.09
N GLU A 46 14.53 15.49 -10.13
CA GLU A 46 15.88 16.06 -10.24
C GLU A 46 16.86 14.93 -10.52
N VAL A 47 17.64 15.10 -11.58
CA VAL A 47 18.66 14.14 -12.02
C VAL A 47 20.02 14.77 -11.78
N HIS A 48 20.85 14.15 -10.94
CA HIS A 48 22.21 14.58 -10.66
C HIS A 48 23.21 13.58 -11.23
N TYR A 49 24.18 14.09 -12.00
CA TYR A 49 25.31 13.32 -12.55
C TYR A 49 26.55 13.57 -11.70
N ARG A 50 27.04 12.56 -10.98
CA ARG A 50 28.14 12.70 -10.02
C ARG A 50 29.42 13.30 -10.60
N TYR A 51 29.78 12.92 -11.82
CA TYR A 51 31.03 13.30 -12.45
C TYR A 51 30.89 14.38 -13.53
N THR A 52 29.65 14.71 -13.90
CA THR A 52 29.34 15.68 -14.96
C THR A 52 28.14 16.54 -14.56
N PRO A 53 28.31 17.39 -13.52
CA PRO A 53 27.22 18.19 -12.97
C PRO A 53 26.64 19.22 -13.95
N GLU A 54 27.34 19.49 -15.05
CA GLU A 54 26.82 20.31 -16.16
C GLU A 54 25.58 19.72 -16.84
N PHE A 55 25.30 18.45 -16.60
CA PHE A 55 24.10 17.77 -17.10
C PHE A 55 23.01 17.59 -16.04
N ASP A 56 23.24 18.12 -14.83
CA ASP A 56 22.21 18.12 -13.79
C ASP A 56 21.02 18.92 -14.27
N GLN A 57 19.84 18.36 -14.04
CA GLN A 57 18.60 19.00 -14.48
C GLN A 57 17.39 18.56 -13.66
N THR A 58 16.43 19.47 -13.55
CA THR A 58 15.11 19.21 -13.00
C THR A 58 14.13 19.10 -14.14
N VAL A 59 13.38 18.01 -14.21
CA VAL A 59 12.40 17.75 -15.27
C VAL A 59 11.05 17.43 -14.69
N THR A 60 10.02 17.88 -15.38
CA THR A 60 8.60 17.53 -15.07
C THR A 60 8.12 16.48 -16.05
N VAL A 61 7.50 15.44 -15.53
CA VAL A 61 6.88 14.38 -16.35
C VAL A 61 5.68 14.98 -17.08
N GLN A 62 5.72 14.92 -18.40
CA GLN A 62 4.68 15.47 -19.27
C GLN A 62 3.37 14.65 -19.15
N PRO A 63 2.23 15.18 -19.60
CA PRO A 63 0.94 14.47 -19.54
C PRO A 63 0.92 13.12 -20.29
N ASP A 64 1.78 12.95 -21.29
CA ASP A 64 1.97 11.71 -22.04
C ASP A 64 2.90 10.70 -21.33
N GLY A 65 3.45 11.10 -20.16
CA GLY A 65 4.34 10.29 -19.34
C GLY A 65 5.80 10.31 -19.74
N PHE A 66 6.22 11.21 -20.67
CA PHE A 66 7.61 11.36 -21.09
C PHE A 66 8.31 12.51 -20.38
N VAL A 67 9.63 12.46 -20.37
CA VAL A 67 10.54 13.57 -20.02
C VAL A 67 11.58 13.72 -21.11
N ALA A 68 12.04 14.95 -21.35
CA ALA A 68 13.16 15.25 -22.24
C ALA A 68 14.42 15.48 -21.40
N LEU A 69 15.45 14.64 -21.56
CA LEU A 69 16.73 14.71 -20.86
C LEU A 69 17.84 15.09 -21.84
N GLN A 70 18.74 15.99 -21.43
CA GLN A 70 19.77 16.55 -22.33
C GLN A 70 20.62 15.50 -23.02
N ILE A 71 21.11 14.49 -22.28
CA ILE A 71 22.00 13.45 -22.82
C ILE A 71 21.22 12.25 -23.37
N VAL A 72 20.13 11.93 -22.71
CA VAL A 72 19.36 10.69 -22.93
C VAL A 72 18.30 10.86 -24.02
N GLY A 73 17.84 12.12 -24.24
CA GLY A 73 16.68 12.42 -25.07
C GLY A 73 15.37 12.05 -24.39
N ASP A 74 14.35 11.81 -25.17
CA ASP A 74 13.02 11.47 -24.66
C ASP A 74 12.98 10.07 -24.05
N LEU A 75 12.39 10.00 -22.86
CA LEU A 75 12.27 8.78 -22.08
C LEU A 75 10.90 8.70 -21.41
N LYS A 76 10.19 7.59 -21.57
CA LYS A 76 8.92 7.34 -20.89
C LYS A 76 9.19 6.90 -19.46
N LEU A 77 8.69 7.68 -18.49
CA LEU A 77 8.88 7.42 -17.05
C LEU A 77 7.60 6.98 -16.35
N GLN A 78 6.43 7.30 -16.88
CA GLN A 78 5.15 6.96 -16.27
C GLN A 78 5.04 5.47 -15.94
N GLY A 79 4.65 5.16 -14.71
CA GLY A 79 4.46 3.80 -14.21
C GLY A 79 5.75 3.10 -13.74
N LEU A 80 6.92 3.69 -13.97
CA LEU A 80 8.20 3.17 -13.50
C LEU A 80 8.46 3.58 -12.03
N THR A 81 9.20 2.76 -11.30
CA THR A 81 9.76 3.14 -10.00
C THR A 81 11.03 3.96 -10.20
N LEU A 82 11.48 4.71 -9.18
CA LEU A 82 12.74 5.48 -9.28
C LEU A 82 13.95 4.61 -9.63
N ASP A 83 14.01 3.35 -9.16
CA ASP A 83 15.09 2.44 -9.52
C ASP A 83 15.05 2.04 -11.01
N GLN A 84 13.84 1.79 -11.54
CA GLN A 84 13.65 1.51 -12.96
C GLN A 84 13.98 2.72 -13.82
N VAL A 85 13.60 3.94 -13.37
CA VAL A 85 13.98 5.19 -14.03
C VAL A 85 15.49 5.36 -14.05
N ARG A 86 16.17 5.12 -12.91
CA ARG A 86 17.63 5.17 -12.84
C ARG A 86 18.28 4.22 -13.84
N ALA A 87 17.84 2.97 -13.88
CA ALA A 87 18.36 1.97 -14.82
C ALA A 87 18.14 2.40 -16.28
N ALA A 88 16.95 2.92 -16.61
CA ALA A 88 16.63 3.37 -17.97
C ALA A 88 17.47 4.58 -18.40
N ILE A 89 17.72 5.55 -17.51
CA ILE A 89 18.61 6.69 -17.79
C ILE A 89 20.04 6.21 -17.98
N LEU A 90 20.55 5.37 -17.05
CA LEU A 90 21.92 4.86 -17.15
C LEU A 90 22.18 4.10 -18.45
N ALA A 91 21.25 3.24 -18.86
CA ALA A 91 21.37 2.47 -20.09
C ALA A 91 21.56 3.35 -21.34
N LYS A 92 20.86 4.49 -21.39
CA LYS A 92 21.01 5.44 -22.52
C LYS A 92 22.19 6.39 -22.32
N ALA A 93 22.47 6.86 -21.08
CA ALA A 93 23.56 7.76 -20.80
C ALA A 93 24.93 7.11 -21.04
N SER A 94 25.09 5.81 -20.78
CA SER A 94 26.34 5.04 -21.02
C SER A 94 26.74 4.99 -22.49
N LEU A 95 25.86 5.31 -23.42
CA LEU A 95 26.19 5.42 -24.83
C LEU A 95 26.98 6.69 -25.17
N ARG A 96 26.95 7.71 -24.30
CA ARG A 96 27.56 9.03 -24.50
C ARG A 96 28.52 9.43 -23.41
N LEU A 97 28.34 8.91 -22.20
CA LEU A 97 29.18 9.17 -21.03
C LEU A 97 29.92 7.90 -20.62
N LYS A 98 31.16 8.05 -20.17
CA LYS A 98 31.93 6.95 -19.60
C LYS A 98 31.58 6.77 -18.14
N ASP A 99 31.14 5.56 -17.78
CA ASP A 99 30.79 5.15 -16.41
C ASP A 99 29.91 6.18 -15.65
N PRO A 100 28.73 6.55 -16.21
CA PRO A 100 27.89 7.55 -15.57
C PRO A 100 27.31 7.02 -14.25
N GLU A 101 27.39 7.85 -13.19
CA GLU A 101 26.74 7.60 -11.91
C GLU A 101 25.71 8.70 -11.67
N ILE A 102 24.44 8.31 -11.45
CA ILE A 102 23.34 9.25 -11.27
C ILE A 102 22.60 9.05 -9.95
N THR A 103 22.16 10.15 -9.37
CA THR A 103 21.20 10.19 -8.27
C THR A 103 19.91 10.83 -8.75
N LEU A 104 18.77 10.20 -8.40
CA LEU A 104 17.45 10.73 -8.69
C LEU A 104 16.79 11.18 -7.40
N VAL A 105 16.22 12.38 -7.41
CA VAL A 105 15.44 12.93 -6.31
C VAL A 105 14.06 13.29 -6.83
N LEU A 106 13.02 12.70 -6.22
CA LEU A 106 11.63 13.08 -6.47
C LEU A 106 11.36 14.35 -5.66
N LYS A 107 11.24 15.51 -6.34
CA LYS A 107 11.08 16.82 -5.69
C LYS A 107 9.63 17.14 -5.38
N ASP A 108 8.77 16.93 -6.35
CA ASP A 108 7.33 17.17 -6.23
C ASP A 108 6.57 15.99 -6.83
N PHE A 109 5.53 15.56 -6.14
CA PHE A 109 4.71 14.43 -6.56
C PHE A 109 3.36 14.47 -5.88
N GLU A 110 2.38 13.85 -6.50
CA GLU A 110 1.07 13.72 -5.89
C GLU A 110 1.14 12.80 -4.67
N LYS A 111 1.04 13.39 -3.47
CA LYS A 111 1.05 12.62 -2.22
C LYS A 111 -0.18 11.73 -2.15
N PRO A 112 -0.02 10.48 -1.69
CA PRO A 112 -1.15 9.60 -1.48
C PRO A 112 -2.18 10.27 -0.56
N TYR A 113 -3.45 10.13 -0.90
CA TYR A 113 -4.55 10.77 -0.19
C TYR A 113 -5.79 9.88 -0.12
N PHE A 114 -6.68 10.22 0.80
CA PHE A 114 -8.05 9.71 0.85
C PHE A 114 -9.02 10.87 1.00
N VAL A 115 -10.29 10.61 0.77
CA VAL A 115 -11.36 11.60 0.90
C VAL A 115 -12.35 11.16 1.98
N VAL A 116 -12.75 12.08 2.83
CA VAL A 116 -13.81 11.86 3.82
C VAL A 116 -14.94 12.85 3.56
N GLY A 117 -16.15 12.34 3.44
CA GLY A 117 -17.33 13.15 3.18
C GLY A 117 -18.53 12.78 4.04
N GLY A 118 -19.61 13.57 3.91
CA GLY A 118 -20.85 13.37 4.64
C GLY A 118 -20.83 13.96 6.05
N GLU A 119 -21.40 13.24 7.03
CA GLU A 119 -21.62 13.73 8.39
C GLU A 119 -20.37 13.61 9.28
N VAL A 120 -19.30 14.28 8.87
CA VAL A 120 -18.07 14.50 9.66
C VAL A 120 -17.88 15.99 9.92
N ALA A 121 -17.06 16.36 10.90
CA ALA A 121 -16.85 17.76 11.25
C ALA A 121 -16.24 18.53 10.08
N ASN A 122 -15.17 18.01 9.46
CA ASN A 122 -14.42 18.64 8.39
C ASN A 122 -14.34 17.68 7.19
N PRO A 123 -15.34 17.65 6.28
CA PRO A 123 -15.23 16.86 5.07
C PRO A 123 -14.16 17.44 4.14
N GLY A 124 -13.41 16.57 3.46
CA GLY A 124 -12.33 17.00 2.58
C GLY A 124 -11.41 15.89 2.12
N ARG A 125 -10.31 16.30 1.46
CA ARG A 125 -9.20 15.46 1.06
C ARG A 125 -8.11 15.52 2.14
N PHE A 126 -7.56 14.37 2.52
CA PHE A 126 -6.53 14.24 3.54
C PHE A 126 -5.33 13.49 3.00
N GLU A 127 -4.12 13.99 3.25
CA GLU A 127 -2.88 13.30 2.90
C GLU A 127 -2.69 12.04 3.76
N MET A 128 -2.22 10.97 3.14
CA MET A 128 -1.82 9.75 3.84
C MET A 128 -0.32 9.81 4.16
N ARG A 129 -0.01 9.76 5.45
CA ARG A 129 1.37 9.66 5.95
C ARG A 129 1.59 8.29 6.59
N GLY A 130 1.62 7.25 5.76
CA GLY A 130 1.66 5.85 6.19
C GLY A 130 0.29 5.18 6.15
N GLN A 131 0.17 4.05 6.84
CA GLN A 131 -1.08 3.30 6.92
C GLN A 131 -2.11 4.07 7.76
N VAL A 132 -3.31 4.22 7.23
CA VAL A 132 -4.42 4.93 7.87
C VAL A 132 -5.64 4.03 7.88
N THR A 133 -6.21 3.79 9.06
CA THR A 133 -7.45 3.03 9.20
C THR A 133 -8.67 3.93 8.98
N ALA A 134 -9.84 3.33 8.67
CA ALA A 134 -11.08 4.08 8.51
C ALA A 134 -11.46 4.90 9.77
N VAL A 135 -11.16 4.38 10.96
CA VAL A 135 -11.41 5.11 12.23
C VAL A 135 -10.48 6.31 12.35
N GLN A 136 -9.19 6.14 12.04
CA GLN A 136 -8.23 7.25 12.03
C GLN A 136 -8.60 8.33 11.01
N ALA A 137 -9.07 7.93 9.82
CA ALA A 137 -9.52 8.86 8.79
C ALA A 137 -10.68 9.73 9.26
N ILE A 138 -11.66 9.14 9.96
CA ILE A 138 -12.76 9.90 10.56
C ILE A 138 -12.25 10.84 11.65
N ALA A 139 -11.30 10.40 12.49
CA ALA A 139 -10.68 11.25 13.50
C ALA A 139 -9.91 12.43 12.86
N MET A 140 -9.18 12.21 11.76
CA MET A 140 -8.51 13.28 11.00
C MET A 140 -9.51 14.28 10.41
N ALA A 141 -10.73 13.83 10.06
CA ALA A 141 -11.84 14.68 9.62
C ALA A 141 -12.56 15.38 10.78
N GLY A 142 -12.00 15.35 12.00
CA GLY A 142 -12.57 15.98 13.18
C GLY A 142 -13.67 15.18 13.88
N GLY A 143 -13.83 13.91 13.50
CA GLY A 143 -14.82 13.01 14.06
C GLY A 143 -16.19 13.09 13.40
N PHE A 144 -17.09 12.27 13.88
CA PHE A 144 -18.50 12.25 13.43
C PHE A 144 -19.28 13.45 13.96
N LYS A 145 -20.22 13.98 13.19
CA LYS A 145 -21.21 14.92 13.71
C LYS A 145 -22.16 14.18 14.66
N ALA A 146 -22.12 14.55 15.95
CA ALA A 146 -22.77 13.81 17.03
C ALA A 146 -24.29 13.61 16.83
N ALA A 147 -24.99 14.60 16.27
CA ALA A 147 -26.44 14.57 16.13
C ALA A 147 -26.96 13.83 14.89
N SER A 148 -26.15 13.76 13.82
CA SER A 148 -26.66 13.32 12.50
C SER A 148 -25.92 12.14 11.87
N ALA A 149 -24.70 11.84 12.33
CA ALA A 149 -23.87 10.81 11.71
C ALA A 149 -24.33 9.39 12.05
N LYS A 150 -24.37 8.51 11.04
CA LYS A 150 -24.63 7.09 11.22
C LYS A 150 -23.34 6.29 11.24
N HIS A 151 -22.80 6.07 12.44
CA HIS A 151 -21.51 5.42 12.67
C HIS A 151 -21.46 3.94 12.23
N SER A 152 -22.62 3.26 12.16
CA SER A 152 -22.73 1.82 11.83
C SER A 152 -22.83 1.54 10.34
N GLN A 153 -22.86 2.55 9.48
CA GLN A 153 -23.02 2.40 8.04
C GLN A 153 -22.15 3.37 7.25
N VAL A 154 -20.88 3.49 7.62
CA VAL A 154 -19.91 4.26 6.84
C VAL A 154 -19.62 3.52 5.54
N VAL A 155 -19.69 4.21 4.42
CA VAL A 155 -19.49 3.62 3.10
C VAL A 155 -18.08 3.92 2.64
N LEU A 156 -17.30 2.87 2.37
CA LEU A 156 -15.99 2.93 1.75
C LEU A 156 -16.14 2.67 0.25
N PHE A 157 -15.72 3.63 -0.56
CA PHE A 157 -15.55 3.49 -2.00
C PHE A 157 -14.08 3.32 -2.31
N ARG A 158 -13.74 2.20 -2.96
CA ARG A 158 -12.37 1.88 -3.39
C ARG A 158 -12.34 1.67 -4.88
N ARG A 159 -11.52 2.46 -5.58
CA ARG A 159 -11.30 2.25 -7.00
C ARG A 159 -10.50 0.95 -7.21
N VAL A 160 -11.01 0.04 -8.03
CA VAL A 160 -10.37 -1.23 -8.38
C VAL A 160 -9.97 -1.32 -9.85
N GLY A 161 -10.39 -0.33 -10.66
CA GLY A 161 -10.08 -0.22 -12.08
C GLY A 161 -10.39 1.17 -12.62
N PRO A 162 -10.18 1.44 -13.91
CA PRO A 162 -10.46 2.74 -14.52
C PRO A 162 -11.91 3.20 -14.29
N ASP A 163 -12.87 2.29 -14.48
CA ASP A 163 -14.30 2.57 -14.41
C ASP A 163 -15.02 1.72 -13.34
N LEU A 164 -14.25 1.04 -12.47
CA LEU A 164 -14.79 0.13 -11.45
C LEU A 164 -14.45 0.62 -10.04
N ALA A 165 -15.47 0.72 -9.21
CA ALA A 165 -15.33 0.98 -7.78
C ALA A 165 -15.98 -0.14 -6.97
N LYS A 166 -15.27 -0.68 -5.99
CA LYS A 166 -15.82 -1.56 -4.97
C LYS A 166 -16.38 -0.71 -3.84
N THR A 167 -17.61 -1.03 -3.41
CA THR A 167 -18.24 -0.38 -2.27
C THR A 167 -18.32 -1.36 -1.11
N GLU A 168 -17.96 -0.91 0.08
CA GLU A 168 -17.99 -1.68 1.32
C GLU A 168 -18.66 -0.86 2.43
N ILE A 169 -19.54 -1.48 3.22
CA ILE A 169 -20.20 -0.84 4.36
C ILE A 169 -19.43 -1.21 5.63
N LEU A 170 -18.87 -0.22 6.31
CA LEU A 170 -18.11 -0.37 7.54
C LEU A 170 -18.96 -0.01 8.76
N ASN A 171 -18.99 -0.90 9.76
CA ASN A 171 -19.61 -0.61 11.06
C ASN A 171 -18.56 -0.03 12.01
N LEU A 172 -18.31 1.26 11.92
CA LEU A 172 -17.34 1.91 12.80
C LEU A 172 -17.83 2.11 14.22
N LYS A 173 -19.14 1.96 14.50
CA LYS A 173 -19.67 1.97 15.86
C LYS A 173 -19.15 0.77 16.67
N SER A 174 -19.13 -0.41 16.08
CA SER A 174 -18.55 -1.61 16.72
C SER A 174 -17.03 -1.52 16.79
N ALA A 175 -16.36 -1.07 15.72
CA ALA A 175 -14.91 -0.91 15.67
C ALA A 175 -14.35 0.06 16.73
N MET A 176 -15.12 1.08 17.14
CA MET A 176 -14.75 2.03 18.19
C MET A 176 -15.08 1.53 19.60
N SER A 177 -15.71 0.39 19.75
CA SER A 177 -16.01 -0.21 21.05
C SER A 177 -14.75 -0.86 21.65
N ALA A 178 -14.46 -0.59 22.91
CA ALA A 178 -13.31 -1.15 23.62
C ALA A 178 -13.31 -2.70 23.71
N LYS A 179 -14.40 -3.35 23.37
CA LYS A 179 -14.56 -4.82 23.40
C LYS A 179 -14.33 -5.48 22.03
N ASN A 180 -14.08 -4.68 20.99
CA ASN A 180 -13.95 -5.21 19.63
C ASN A 180 -12.48 -5.47 19.29
N THR A 181 -12.16 -6.71 18.90
CA THR A 181 -10.85 -7.16 18.42
C THR A 181 -10.83 -7.38 16.91
N GLU A 182 -11.90 -6.96 16.18
CA GLU A 182 -11.91 -7.08 14.73
C GLU A 182 -10.89 -6.13 14.08
N PRO A 183 -10.23 -6.56 13.01
CA PRO A 183 -9.27 -5.71 12.31
C PRO A 183 -9.98 -4.46 11.76
N LEU A 184 -9.39 -3.31 12.01
CA LEU A 184 -9.84 -2.04 11.44
C LEU A 184 -9.60 -2.06 9.93
N ALA A 185 -10.56 -1.55 9.15
CA ALA A 185 -10.39 -1.44 7.71
C ALA A 185 -9.30 -0.43 7.37
N ASP A 186 -8.23 -0.90 6.72
CA ASP A 186 -7.15 -0.05 6.22
C ASP A 186 -7.57 0.64 4.92
N LEU A 187 -7.27 1.94 4.85
CA LEU A 187 -7.48 2.73 3.64
C LEU A 187 -6.31 2.57 2.68
N ARG A 188 -6.62 2.70 1.40
CA ARG A 188 -5.64 2.78 0.31
C ARG A 188 -5.67 4.16 -0.32
N PRO A 189 -4.58 4.60 -0.97
CA PRO A 189 -4.59 5.83 -1.75
C PRO A 189 -5.76 5.88 -2.73
N GLY A 190 -6.48 7.01 -2.73
CA GLY A 190 -7.67 7.22 -3.55
C GLY A 190 -8.98 6.68 -2.97
N ASP A 191 -8.98 6.06 -1.79
CA ASP A 191 -10.21 5.64 -1.11
C ASP A 191 -11.06 6.85 -0.71
N MET A 192 -12.39 6.65 -0.73
CA MET A 192 -13.34 7.65 -0.26
C MET A 192 -14.26 7.04 0.81
N LEU A 193 -14.31 7.70 1.96
CA LEU A 193 -15.23 7.39 3.06
C LEU A 193 -16.40 8.36 3.05
N ILE A 194 -17.61 7.85 3.02
CA ILE A 194 -18.83 8.65 3.13
C ILE A 194 -19.59 8.26 4.39
N VAL A 195 -19.77 9.23 5.27
CA VAL A 195 -20.58 9.08 6.49
C VAL A 195 -21.99 9.55 6.21
N PRO A 196 -22.99 8.66 6.20
CA PRO A 196 -24.37 9.05 5.94
C PRO A 196 -25.04 9.64 7.16
N GLN A 197 -26.17 10.31 6.91
CA GLN A 197 -27.10 10.75 7.96
C GLN A 197 -27.87 9.59 8.56
N ASN A 198 -28.37 9.75 9.77
CA ASN A 198 -29.19 8.75 10.50
C ASN A 198 -30.49 8.32 9.79
N ALA A 199 -30.95 9.04 8.77
CA ALA A 199 -32.15 8.70 8.00
C ALA A 199 -31.89 7.53 7.03
N VAL A 200 -32.32 6.35 7.40
CA VAL A 200 -31.99 5.01 6.83
C VAL A 200 -32.33 4.83 5.34
N SER A 201 -33.24 5.61 4.76
CA SER A 201 -33.86 5.27 3.47
C SER A 201 -33.08 5.68 2.21
N LYS A 202 -32.00 6.44 2.34
CA LYS A 202 -31.30 7.03 1.17
C LYS A 202 -30.06 6.23 0.71
N ILE A 203 -29.47 5.45 1.60
CA ILE A 203 -28.20 4.74 1.31
C ILE A 203 -28.42 3.53 0.41
N GLU A 204 -29.46 2.73 0.66
CA GLU A 204 -29.76 1.59 -0.20
C GLU A 204 -29.99 2.00 -1.65
N ARG A 205 -30.62 3.16 -1.86
CA ARG A 205 -30.78 3.75 -3.20
C ARG A 205 -29.45 4.18 -3.81
N PHE A 206 -28.56 4.76 -3.01
CA PHE A 206 -27.24 5.24 -3.49
C PHE A 206 -26.31 4.07 -3.82
N VAL A 207 -26.27 3.03 -2.96
CA VAL A 207 -25.48 1.82 -3.21
C VAL A 207 -26.02 1.03 -4.40
N LYS A 208 -27.34 0.93 -4.54
CA LYS A 208 -27.97 0.34 -5.73
C LYS A 208 -27.65 1.14 -6.99
N TRP A 209 -27.65 2.46 -6.92
CA TRP A 209 -27.29 3.33 -8.05
C TRP A 209 -25.81 3.16 -8.43
N ALA A 210 -24.89 3.10 -7.46
CA ALA A 210 -23.47 2.87 -7.71
C ALA A 210 -23.17 1.47 -8.28
N ASN A 211 -23.98 0.46 -7.92
CA ASN A 211 -23.89 -0.90 -8.49
C ASN A 211 -24.59 -1.05 -9.86
N ILE A 212 -25.52 -0.16 -10.21
CA ILE A 212 -26.17 -0.14 -11.54
C ILE A 212 -25.22 0.39 -12.62
N GLY A 213 -24.16 1.14 -12.24
CA GLY A 213 -23.12 1.61 -13.14
C GLY A 213 -22.28 0.52 -13.83
N THR A 214 -22.50 -0.75 -13.50
CA THR A 214 -21.87 -1.89 -14.17
C THR A 214 -22.62 -2.42 -15.40
N TYR A 215 -23.75 -1.78 -15.79
CA TYR A 215 -24.52 -2.23 -16.94
C TYR A 215 -25.14 -1.06 -17.72
N ILE A 216 -24.30 -0.25 -18.37
CA ILE A 216 -24.75 0.59 -19.50
C ILE A 216 -23.80 0.26 -20.65
N PRO A 217 -24.20 -0.56 -21.63
CA PRO A 217 -23.52 -0.62 -22.91
C PRO A 217 -23.83 0.68 -23.67
N PHE A 218 -22.81 1.40 -24.06
CA PHE A 218 -22.89 2.39 -25.13
C PHE A 218 -22.76 1.69 -26.45
#